data_5131b7d587558e9af14a31a3d9ed87a4
#
_entry.id   5131b7d587558e9af14a31a3d9ed87a4
#
_cell.length_a   1.000
_cell.length_b   1.000
_cell.length_c   1.000
_cell.angle_alpha   90.00
_cell.angle_beta   90.00
_cell.angle_gamma   90.00
#
_symmetry.space_group_name_H-M   'P 1'
#
loop_
_entity.id
_entity.type
_entity.pdbx_description
1 polymer ?
#
loop_
_entity_poly.entity_id
_entity_poly.type
_entity_poly.pdbx_seq_one_letter_code
_entity_poly.pdbx_strand_id
1 'polypeptide(L)'
;MAVVSMRELLEAGVHFGHQTRRWNPKMRRYIFTERGGIYIIDLEQTQELLEQAYSFVRNVAERNGTVLFVGTKKQAQDAIVEQANRVGMPYVSNRWLGGLLTNWRTISGRIERLHELRRLKQDGQLELLPAKERLAMLAELEKLETNLGGVADLKRQPDAIFIVDLRKEQLAVREAQRLGMPVISLVDTNCDPEEADYVVPGNDDAIRSCNLIVRVIADGIMAGKNRATVEEMEAKAAEEESAAAEAPVSDEAPVSPEPVVSPEPAVVEESPPVAEEPAPEAVIEDKEPAQ
;
A
#
# COMPACT_ATOMS: atom_id res chain seq x y z
N MET A 1 -12.36 -18.01 11.69
CA MET A 1 -11.74 -17.41 12.90
C MET A 1 -11.94 -15.92 12.80
N ALA A 2 -12.35 -15.26 13.87
CA ALA A 2 -12.51 -13.80 13.88
C ALA A 2 -11.16 -13.13 13.57
N VAL A 3 -11.17 -12.14 12.70
CA VAL A 3 -9.97 -11.40 12.26
C VAL A 3 -9.38 -10.59 13.43
N VAL A 4 -10.25 -10.16 14.37
CA VAL A 4 -9.89 -9.43 15.59
C VAL A 4 -10.72 -9.97 16.74
N SER A 5 -10.09 -10.11 17.91
CA SER A 5 -10.79 -10.53 19.11
C SER A 5 -11.58 -9.37 19.74
N MET A 6 -12.70 -9.70 20.39
CA MET A 6 -13.49 -8.75 21.18
C MET A 6 -12.64 -8.00 22.23
N ARG A 7 -11.66 -8.69 22.80
CA ARG A 7 -10.74 -8.12 23.79
C ARG A 7 -9.85 -7.03 23.19
N GLU A 8 -9.31 -7.24 22.00
CA GLU A 8 -8.50 -6.24 21.31
C GLU A 8 -9.32 -4.97 20.96
N LEU A 9 -10.58 -5.15 20.50
CA LEU A 9 -11.48 -4.03 20.26
C LEU A 9 -11.77 -3.21 21.51
N LEU A 10 -11.97 -3.90 22.66
CA LEU A 10 -12.17 -3.25 23.95
C LEU A 10 -10.92 -2.49 24.45
N GLU A 11 -9.76 -3.12 24.38
CA GLU A 11 -8.47 -2.53 24.82
C GLU A 11 -8.06 -1.33 23.93
N ALA A 12 -8.39 -1.37 22.65
CA ALA A 12 -8.19 -0.24 21.74
C ALA A 12 -9.20 0.90 21.95
N GLY A 13 -10.28 0.66 22.68
CA GLY A 13 -11.32 1.67 22.95
C GLY A 13 -12.23 1.95 21.75
N VAL A 14 -12.44 0.98 20.88
CA VAL A 14 -13.31 1.09 19.69
C VAL A 14 -14.77 1.34 20.07
N HIS A 15 -15.18 0.85 21.25
CA HIS A 15 -16.56 0.95 21.75
C HIS A 15 -17.00 2.34 22.20
N PHE A 16 -16.09 3.29 22.37
CA PHE A 16 -16.45 4.65 22.74
C PHE A 16 -16.95 5.43 21.54
N GLY A 17 -18.14 5.97 21.63
CA GLY A 17 -18.67 6.93 20.65
C GLY A 17 -18.60 8.36 21.17
N HIS A 18 -19.29 9.24 20.49
CA HIS A 18 -19.39 10.65 20.83
C HIS A 18 -20.44 10.93 21.92
N GLN A 19 -20.45 12.16 22.41
CA GLN A 19 -21.47 12.66 23.34
C GLN A 19 -22.88 12.58 22.73
N THR A 20 -23.88 12.25 23.56
CA THR A 20 -25.26 12.03 23.15
C THR A 20 -25.87 13.18 22.35
N ARG A 21 -25.46 14.44 22.59
CA ARG A 21 -25.92 15.62 21.82
C ARG A 21 -25.42 15.70 20.39
N ARG A 22 -24.37 14.95 20.01
CA ARG A 22 -23.72 15.02 18.68
C ARG A 22 -24.03 13.83 17.80
N TRP A 23 -24.83 12.90 18.26
CA TRP A 23 -25.08 11.67 17.55
C TRP A 23 -25.98 11.82 16.32
N ASN A 24 -25.87 10.87 15.41
CA ASN A 24 -26.80 10.73 14.29
C ASN A 24 -27.84 9.65 14.64
N PRO A 25 -29.16 9.95 14.54
CA PRO A 25 -30.21 8.95 14.82
C PRO A 25 -30.11 7.67 14.03
N LYS A 26 -29.57 7.69 12.80
CA LYS A 26 -29.35 6.50 11.97
C LYS A 26 -28.35 5.52 12.58
N MET A 27 -27.47 6.00 13.46
CA MET A 27 -26.50 5.16 14.19
C MET A 27 -27.13 4.36 15.33
N ARG A 28 -28.42 4.55 15.65
CA ARG A 28 -29.12 3.87 16.75
C ARG A 28 -28.95 2.35 16.73
N ARG A 29 -28.92 1.77 15.54
CA ARG A 29 -28.79 0.30 15.35
C ARG A 29 -27.43 -0.26 15.79
N TYR A 30 -26.40 0.60 15.85
CA TYR A 30 -25.03 0.22 16.23
C TYR A 30 -24.68 0.62 17.66
N ILE A 31 -25.61 1.19 18.40
CA ILE A 31 -25.40 1.65 19.76
C ILE A 31 -25.92 0.59 20.73
N PHE A 32 -25.03 0.10 21.60
CA PHE A 32 -25.37 -0.83 22.67
C PHE A 32 -26.07 -0.15 23.84
N THR A 33 -25.49 0.95 24.36
CA THR A 33 -26.04 1.67 25.54
C THR A 33 -25.50 3.11 25.61
N GLU A 34 -25.96 3.84 26.60
CA GLU A 34 -25.42 5.13 26.99
C GLU A 34 -24.84 5.04 28.41
N ARG A 35 -23.66 5.63 28.61
CA ARG A 35 -23.01 5.71 29.91
C ARG A 35 -22.30 7.05 30.06
N GLY A 36 -22.70 7.81 31.09
CA GLY A 36 -22.06 9.10 31.41
C GLY A 36 -22.20 10.16 30.32
N GLY A 37 -23.28 10.15 29.52
CA GLY A 37 -23.51 11.10 28.43
C GLY A 37 -22.72 10.80 27.16
N ILE A 38 -22.16 9.58 27.05
CA ILE A 38 -21.45 9.08 25.89
C ILE A 38 -22.12 7.78 25.41
N TYR A 39 -22.30 7.64 24.11
CA TYR A 39 -22.79 6.40 23.53
C TYR A 39 -21.69 5.35 23.48
N ILE A 40 -22.09 4.12 23.79
CA ILE A 40 -21.24 2.93 23.67
C ILE A 40 -21.67 2.13 22.45
N ILE A 41 -20.74 1.90 21.56
CA ILE A 41 -20.95 1.16 20.31
C ILE A 41 -20.97 -0.34 20.61
N ASP A 42 -21.82 -1.07 19.91
CA ASP A 42 -21.93 -2.51 19.98
C ASP A 42 -20.75 -3.19 19.24
N LEU A 43 -19.87 -3.80 20.02
CA LEU A 43 -18.65 -4.44 19.48
C LEU A 43 -18.90 -5.77 18.78
N GLU A 44 -20.00 -6.46 19.08
CA GLU A 44 -20.37 -7.69 18.37
C GLU A 44 -20.68 -7.36 16.91
N GLN A 45 -21.51 -6.35 16.68
CA GLN A 45 -21.80 -5.85 15.34
C GLN A 45 -20.55 -5.27 14.65
N THR A 46 -19.70 -4.57 15.42
CA THR A 46 -18.42 -4.04 14.87
C THR A 46 -17.55 -5.16 14.35
N GLN A 47 -17.42 -6.26 15.09
CA GLN A 47 -16.61 -7.41 14.70
C GLN A 47 -17.13 -8.04 13.41
N GLU A 48 -18.44 -8.32 13.33
CA GLU A 48 -19.05 -8.90 12.13
C GLU A 48 -18.88 -8.02 10.89
N LEU A 49 -19.14 -6.73 11.01
CA LEU A 49 -19.02 -5.77 9.91
C LEU A 49 -17.56 -5.53 9.49
N LEU A 50 -16.63 -5.57 10.45
CA LEU A 50 -15.21 -5.51 10.16
C LEU A 50 -14.74 -6.76 9.39
N GLU A 51 -15.25 -7.95 9.70
CA GLU A 51 -14.98 -9.17 8.92
C GLU A 51 -15.50 -9.08 7.48
N GLN A 52 -16.66 -8.48 7.29
CA GLN A 52 -17.21 -8.20 5.96
C GLN A 52 -16.32 -7.23 5.19
N ALA A 53 -15.90 -6.13 5.81
CA ALA A 53 -14.99 -5.16 5.22
C ALA A 53 -13.63 -5.79 4.89
N TYR A 54 -13.07 -6.59 5.80
CA TYR A 54 -11.83 -7.35 5.59
C TYR A 54 -11.94 -8.28 4.37
N SER A 55 -13.04 -9.04 4.28
CA SER A 55 -13.27 -9.96 3.17
C SER A 55 -13.41 -9.22 1.85
N PHE A 56 -14.07 -8.06 1.84
CA PHE A 56 -14.20 -7.23 0.66
C PHE A 56 -12.84 -6.70 0.18
N VAL A 57 -12.04 -6.09 1.05
CA VAL A 57 -10.73 -5.55 0.63
C VAL A 57 -9.75 -6.64 0.22
N ARG A 58 -9.84 -7.83 0.83
CA ARG A 58 -9.09 -9.02 0.40
C ARG A 58 -9.44 -9.40 -1.05
N ASN A 59 -10.72 -9.48 -1.38
CA ASN A 59 -11.17 -9.82 -2.72
C ASN A 59 -10.79 -8.75 -3.77
N VAL A 60 -10.78 -7.46 -3.37
CA VAL A 60 -10.27 -6.37 -4.24
C VAL A 60 -8.78 -6.57 -4.50
N ALA A 61 -7.99 -6.84 -3.47
CA ALA A 61 -6.54 -7.04 -3.58
C ALA A 61 -6.17 -8.31 -4.35
N GLU A 62 -6.94 -9.40 -4.21
CA GLU A 62 -6.81 -10.65 -4.95
C GLU A 62 -6.92 -10.46 -6.47
N ARG A 63 -7.71 -9.47 -6.90
CA ARG A 63 -7.86 -9.05 -8.31
C ARG A 63 -6.88 -7.95 -8.73
N ASN A 64 -5.80 -7.76 -7.99
CA ASN A 64 -4.83 -6.65 -8.19
C ASN A 64 -5.52 -5.26 -8.19
N GLY A 65 -6.63 -5.12 -7.47
CA GLY A 65 -7.33 -3.85 -7.29
C GLY A 65 -6.61 -2.93 -6.31
N THR A 66 -6.90 -1.65 -6.44
CA THR A 66 -6.28 -0.59 -5.64
C THR A 66 -7.29 -0.02 -4.64
N VAL A 67 -6.94 0.00 -3.36
CA VAL A 67 -7.72 0.62 -2.29
C VAL A 67 -7.03 1.91 -1.85
N LEU A 68 -7.74 3.04 -1.94
CA LEU A 68 -7.24 4.34 -1.49
C LEU A 68 -7.54 4.54 0.00
N PHE A 69 -6.51 4.73 0.81
CA PHE A 69 -6.66 5.06 2.23
C PHE A 69 -6.82 6.56 2.43
N VAL A 70 -7.85 6.97 3.18
CA VAL A 70 -8.13 8.39 3.45
C VAL A 70 -8.37 8.61 4.94
N GLY A 71 -7.60 9.52 5.51
CA GLY A 71 -7.76 9.92 6.90
C GLY A 71 -6.93 11.15 7.21
N THR A 72 -7.58 12.32 7.17
CA THR A 72 -6.90 13.60 7.47
C THR A 72 -7.00 13.99 8.94
N LYS A 73 -7.67 13.17 9.77
CA LYS A 73 -7.77 13.35 11.21
C LYS A 73 -6.41 13.06 11.86
N LYS A 74 -5.94 13.97 12.73
CA LYS A 74 -4.60 13.83 13.36
C LYS A 74 -4.40 12.46 14.04
N GLN A 75 -5.46 11.88 14.60
CA GLN A 75 -5.43 10.58 15.27
C GLN A 75 -5.25 9.41 14.31
N ALA A 76 -5.59 9.58 13.03
CA ALA A 76 -5.53 8.54 12.01
C ALA A 76 -4.38 8.70 11.03
N GLN A 77 -3.80 9.91 10.91
CA GLN A 77 -2.79 10.22 9.89
C GLN A 77 -1.61 9.24 9.89
N ASP A 78 -1.00 9.02 11.05
CA ASP A 78 0.18 8.16 11.17
C ASP A 78 -0.15 6.70 10.83
N ALA A 79 -1.30 6.20 11.31
CA ALA A 79 -1.79 4.86 11.00
C ALA A 79 -2.04 4.67 9.50
N ILE A 80 -2.67 5.64 8.85
CA ILE A 80 -2.94 5.63 7.41
C ILE A 80 -1.63 5.57 6.62
N VAL A 81 -0.67 6.43 6.94
CA VAL A 81 0.63 6.48 6.24
C VAL A 81 1.40 5.17 6.43
N GLU A 82 1.51 4.70 7.67
CA GLU A 82 2.25 3.48 8.01
C GLU A 82 1.66 2.26 7.32
N GLN A 83 0.35 2.04 7.47
CA GLN A 83 -0.29 0.84 6.98
C GLN A 83 -0.46 0.84 5.45
N ALA A 84 -0.75 1.99 4.84
CA ALA A 84 -0.82 2.11 3.39
C ALA A 84 0.55 1.82 2.74
N ASN A 85 1.63 2.38 3.29
CA ASN A 85 2.99 2.08 2.82
C ASN A 85 3.35 0.60 3.00
N ARG A 86 2.97 -0.01 4.13
CA ARG A 86 3.20 -1.46 4.40
C ARG A 86 2.59 -2.35 3.33
N VAL A 87 1.41 -2.01 2.85
CA VAL A 87 0.70 -2.81 1.83
C VAL A 87 0.86 -2.29 0.41
N GLY A 88 1.63 -1.20 0.20
CA GLY A 88 1.85 -0.58 -1.11
C GLY A 88 0.56 -0.09 -1.75
N MET A 89 -0.29 0.59 -0.97
CA MET A 89 -1.52 1.22 -1.43
C MET A 89 -1.44 2.75 -1.34
N PRO A 90 -2.13 3.47 -2.21
CA PRO A 90 -2.16 4.92 -2.17
C PRO A 90 -2.90 5.45 -0.93
N TYR A 91 -2.53 6.65 -0.48
CA TYR A 91 -3.16 7.26 0.66
C TYR A 91 -3.25 8.79 0.59
N VAL A 92 -4.20 9.35 1.34
CA VAL A 92 -4.34 10.80 1.59
C VAL A 92 -4.43 11.01 3.10
N SER A 93 -3.37 11.59 3.69
CA SER A 93 -3.27 11.80 5.15
C SER A 93 -3.34 13.26 5.58
N ASN A 94 -3.08 14.23 4.70
CA ASN A 94 -3.02 15.63 5.09
C ASN A 94 -4.34 16.36 4.78
N ARG A 95 -4.69 16.48 3.51
CA ARG A 95 -5.90 17.17 3.07
C ARG A 95 -6.44 16.56 1.80
N TRP A 96 -7.74 16.30 1.76
CA TRP A 96 -8.41 15.92 0.53
C TRP A 96 -8.44 17.10 -0.46
N LEU A 97 -7.96 16.88 -1.66
CA LEU A 97 -8.06 17.86 -2.73
C LEU A 97 -9.36 17.61 -3.51
N GLY A 98 -10.24 18.61 -3.54
CA GLY A 98 -11.49 18.50 -4.30
C GLY A 98 -11.21 18.18 -5.77
N GLY A 99 -11.92 17.18 -6.29
CA GLY A 99 -11.72 16.67 -7.63
C GLY A 99 -10.65 15.57 -7.77
N LEU A 100 -10.12 15.06 -6.67
CA LEU A 100 -9.08 14.02 -6.70
C LEU A 100 -9.55 12.77 -7.45
N LEU A 101 -10.80 12.38 -7.27
CA LEU A 101 -11.41 11.27 -8.00
C LEU A 101 -12.17 11.74 -9.24
N THR A 102 -13.00 12.78 -9.11
CA THR A 102 -13.91 13.22 -10.17
C THR A 102 -13.23 14.02 -11.28
N ASN A 103 -12.08 14.65 -11.00
CA ASN A 103 -11.30 15.41 -12.00
C ASN A 103 -9.89 14.80 -12.15
N TRP A 104 -9.84 13.50 -12.39
CA TRP A 104 -8.61 12.71 -12.45
C TRP A 104 -7.60 13.26 -13.47
N ARG A 105 -8.07 13.75 -14.63
CA ARG A 105 -7.20 14.32 -15.66
C ARG A 105 -6.37 15.50 -15.16
N THR A 106 -6.96 16.37 -14.35
CA THR A 106 -6.24 17.51 -13.76
C THR A 106 -5.29 17.07 -12.66
N ILE A 107 -5.69 16.09 -11.86
CA ILE A 107 -4.87 15.55 -10.78
C ILE A 107 -3.67 14.78 -11.33
N SER A 108 -3.84 13.96 -12.37
CA SER A 108 -2.72 13.24 -13.00
C SER A 108 -1.66 14.21 -13.54
N GLY A 109 -2.07 15.32 -14.16
CA GLY A 109 -1.11 16.36 -14.57
C GLY A 109 -0.36 17.02 -13.40
N ARG A 110 -0.98 17.10 -12.19
CA ARG A 110 -0.29 17.57 -11.00
C ARG A 110 0.66 16.51 -10.41
N ILE A 111 0.33 15.25 -10.54
CA ILE A 111 1.21 14.14 -10.17
C ILE A 111 2.43 14.09 -11.11
N GLU A 112 2.22 14.26 -12.42
CA GLU A 112 3.32 14.36 -13.39
C GLU A 112 4.26 15.53 -13.04
N ARG A 113 3.70 16.69 -12.67
CA ARG A 113 4.47 17.85 -12.23
C ARG A 113 5.26 17.55 -10.95
N LEU A 114 4.68 16.80 -10.00
CA LEU A 114 5.39 16.33 -8.80
C LEU A 114 6.62 15.48 -9.17
N HIS A 115 6.44 14.52 -10.08
CA HIS A 115 7.54 13.67 -10.56
C HIS A 115 8.61 14.48 -11.29
N GLU A 116 8.22 15.45 -12.11
CA GLU A 116 9.15 16.35 -12.80
C GLU A 116 10.01 17.13 -11.81
N LEU A 117 9.38 17.77 -10.81
CA LEU A 117 10.10 18.53 -9.79
C LEU A 117 11.01 17.66 -8.92
N ARG A 118 10.59 16.42 -8.58
CA ARG A 118 11.44 15.45 -7.88
C ARG A 118 12.68 15.12 -8.70
N ARG A 119 12.52 14.86 -9.99
CA ARG A 119 13.64 14.59 -10.91
C ARG A 119 14.57 15.78 -11.03
N LEU A 120 14.05 17.00 -11.27
CA LEU A 120 14.87 18.21 -11.34
C LEU A 120 15.68 18.46 -10.06
N LYS A 121 15.11 18.14 -8.89
CA LYS A 121 15.81 18.22 -7.60
C LYS A 121 16.90 17.16 -7.49
N GLN A 122 16.62 15.91 -7.88
CA GLN A 122 17.55 14.79 -7.81
C GLN A 122 18.74 14.98 -8.76
N ASP A 123 18.49 15.51 -9.97
CA ASP A 123 19.50 15.78 -10.99
C ASP A 123 20.34 17.05 -10.69
N GLY A 124 20.05 17.76 -9.58
CA GLY A 124 20.73 19.02 -9.22
C GLY A 124 20.41 20.21 -10.12
N GLN A 125 19.46 20.06 -11.08
CA GLN A 125 19.12 21.11 -12.04
C GLN A 125 18.48 22.35 -11.37
N LEU A 126 17.84 22.17 -10.21
CA LEU A 126 17.29 23.30 -9.44
C LEU A 126 18.37 24.23 -8.91
N GLU A 127 19.60 23.73 -8.70
CA GLU A 127 20.72 24.55 -8.18
C GLU A 127 21.29 25.49 -9.26
N LEU A 128 21.07 25.18 -10.53
CA LEU A 128 21.52 26.00 -11.66
C LEU A 128 20.58 27.19 -11.93
N LEU A 129 19.39 27.20 -11.32
CA LEU A 129 18.40 28.26 -11.49
C LEU A 129 18.67 29.47 -10.60
N PRO A 130 18.21 30.66 -11.01
CA PRO A 130 18.23 31.86 -10.17
C PRO A 130 17.54 31.58 -8.82
N ALA A 131 18.08 32.15 -7.74
CA ALA A 131 17.61 31.88 -6.37
C ALA A 131 16.10 32.04 -6.16
N LYS A 132 15.48 33.04 -6.81
CA LYS A 132 14.03 33.28 -6.75
C LYS A 132 13.21 32.17 -7.36
N GLU A 133 13.61 31.65 -8.52
CA GLU A 133 12.92 30.57 -9.22
C GLU A 133 13.11 29.25 -8.49
N ARG A 134 14.32 28.96 -8.03
CA ARG A 134 14.61 27.80 -7.21
C ARG A 134 13.74 27.73 -5.96
N LEU A 135 13.63 28.83 -5.21
CA LEU A 135 12.78 28.88 -4.01
C LEU A 135 11.30 28.67 -4.34
N ALA A 136 10.80 29.23 -5.45
CA ALA A 136 9.42 29.02 -5.88
C ALA A 136 9.14 27.56 -6.25
N MET A 137 10.06 26.90 -6.98
CA MET A 137 9.91 25.48 -7.35
C MET A 137 10.03 24.54 -6.14
N LEU A 138 10.93 24.84 -5.20
CA LEU A 138 11.04 24.06 -3.95
C LEU A 138 9.78 24.18 -3.10
N ALA A 139 9.18 25.36 -2.99
CA ALA A 139 7.93 25.57 -2.28
C ALA A 139 6.74 24.87 -3.00
N GLU A 140 6.72 24.86 -4.34
CA GLU A 140 5.75 24.08 -5.11
C GLU A 140 5.90 22.59 -4.87
N LEU A 141 7.13 22.07 -4.92
CA LEU A 141 7.45 20.66 -4.66
C LEU A 141 6.98 20.24 -3.26
N GLU A 142 7.34 20.98 -2.22
CA GLU A 142 6.94 20.70 -0.84
C GLU A 142 5.41 20.64 -0.70
N LYS A 143 4.71 21.58 -1.30
CA LYS A 143 3.24 21.60 -1.31
C LYS A 143 2.62 20.41 -2.03
N LEU A 144 3.19 20.00 -3.16
CA LEU A 144 2.72 18.83 -3.91
C LEU A 144 3.04 17.53 -3.16
N GLU A 145 4.22 17.40 -2.57
CA GLU A 145 4.60 16.24 -1.76
C GLU A 145 3.68 16.08 -0.55
N THR A 146 3.39 17.16 0.15
CA THR A 146 2.51 17.14 1.32
C THR A 146 1.08 16.70 0.97
N ASN A 147 0.56 17.08 -0.19
CA ASN A 147 -0.84 16.82 -0.55
C ASN A 147 -1.05 15.62 -1.47
N LEU A 148 -0.10 15.31 -2.34
CA LEU A 148 -0.20 14.27 -3.36
C LEU A 148 0.86 13.18 -3.23
N GLY A 149 1.80 13.31 -2.28
CA GLY A 149 2.89 12.34 -2.12
C GLY A 149 2.40 10.91 -1.94
N GLY A 150 1.32 10.69 -1.18
CA GLY A 150 0.74 9.36 -0.97
C GLY A 150 -0.04 8.79 -2.15
N VAL A 151 -0.33 9.60 -3.17
CA VAL A 151 -1.00 9.18 -4.41
C VAL A 151 -0.12 9.35 -5.65
N ALA A 152 1.18 9.62 -5.45
CA ALA A 152 2.13 9.87 -6.53
C ALA A 152 2.21 8.71 -7.54
N ASP A 153 2.14 7.47 -7.05
CA ASP A 153 2.28 6.27 -7.89
C ASP A 153 0.94 5.77 -8.49
N LEU A 154 -0.14 6.51 -8.23
CA LEU A 154 -1.46 6.15 -8.72
C LEU A 154 -1.59 6.45 -10.23
N LYS A 155 -1.70 5.39 -11.04
CA LYS A 155 -1.80 5.49 -12.51
C LYS A 155 -3.24 5.60 -13.02
N ARG A 156 -4.20 5.10 -12.24
CA ARG A 156 -5.64 5.09 -12.54
C ARG A 156 -6.44 5.35 -11.27
N GLN A 157 -7.71 5.66 -11.43
CA GLN A 157 -8.63 5.77 -10.29
C GLN A 157 -8.62 4.46 -9.48
N PRO A 158 -8.70 4.54 -8.14
CA PRO A 158 -8.76 3.36 -7.27
C PRO A 158 -10.07 2.60 -7.46
N ASP A 159 -10.07 1.32 -7.11
CA ASP A 159 -11.23 0.44 -7.23
C ASP A 159 -12.15 0.51 -6.00
N ALA A 160 -11.61 0.94 -4.86
CA ALA A 160 -12.34 1.18 -3.62
C ALA A 160 -11.63 2.24 -2.76
N ILE A 161 -12.37 2.80 -1.80
CA ILE A 161 -11.84 3.80 -0.87
C ILE A 161 -12.12 3.37 0.57
N PHE A 162 -11.08 3.48 1.44
CA PHE A 162 -11.22 3.31 2.88
C PHE A 162 -11.08 4.67 3.57
N ILE A 163 -12.10 5.08 4.34
CA ILE A 163 -12.20 6.41 4.95
C ILE A 163 -12.27 6.31 6.47
N VAL A 164 -11.49 7.13 7.16
CA VAL A 164 -11.62 7.35 8.62
C VAL A 164 -12.32 8.70 8.84
N ASP A 165 -13.46 8.66 9.50
CA ASP A 165 -14.34 9.82 9.77
C ASP A 165 -15.04 10.39 8.51
N LEU A 166 -16.23 9.84 8.18
CA LEU A 166 -17.07 10.28 7.05
C LEU A 166 -17.42 11.76 7.09
N ARG A 167 -17.64 12.30 8.29
CA ARG A 167 -18.06 13.69 8.47
C ARG A 167 -16.95 14.67 8.10
N LYS A 168 -15.71 14.33 8.40
CA LYS A 168 -14.56 15.16 8.07
C LYS A 168 -14.20 15.05 6.59
N GLU A 169 -14.28 13.84 6.03
CA GLU A 169 -13.91 13.52 4.66
C GLU A 169 -15.10 13.54 3.70
N GLN A 170 -16.15 14.35 3.99
CA GLN A 170 -17.38 14.38 3.23
C GLN A 170 -17.21 14.68 1.73
N LEU A 171 -16.14 15.42 1.35
CA LEU A 171 -15.82 15.65 -0.06
C LEU A 171 -15.37 14.35 -0.72
N ALA A 172 -14.52 13.55 -0.08
CA ALA A 172 -14.07 12.26 -0.58
C ALA A 172 -15.24 11.29 -0.76
N VAL A 173 -16.12 11.22 0.25
CA VAL A 173 -17.34 10.40 0.22
C VAL A 173 -18.22 10.75 -0.99
N ARG A 174 -18.54 12.03 -1.17
CA ARG A 174 -19.38 12.49 -2.29
C ARG A 174 -18.75 12.21 -3.66
N GLU A 175 -17.44 12.34 -3.77
CA GLU A 175 -16.73 12.04 -5.02
C GLU A 175 -16.76 10.53 -5.30
N ALA A 176 -16.52 9.67 -4.31
CA ALA A 176 -16.60 8.23 -4.43
C ALA A 176 -18.01 7.78 -4.83
N GLN A 177 -19.03 8.25 -4.12
CA GLN A 177 -20.44 7.96 -4.43
C GLN A 177 -20.83 8.39 -5.85
N ARG A 178 -20.37 9.56 -6.30
CA ARG A 178 -20.64 10.04 -7.67
C ARG A 178 -20.06 9.14 -8.75
N LEU A 179 -18.97 8.46 -8.44
CA LEU A 179 -18.31 7.51 -9.36
C LEU A 179 -18.80 6.07 -9.17
N GLY A 180 -19.70 5.81 -8.20
CA GLY A 180 -20.13 4.46 -7.86
C GLY A 180 -19.01 3.60 -7.26
N MET A 181 -18.02 4.24 -6.66
CA MET A 181 -16.88 3.56 -6.04
C MET A 181 -17.26 3.07 -4.65
N PRO A 182 -17.02 1.79 -4.30
CA PRO A 182 -17.31 1.26 -2.97
C PRO A 182 -16.56 2.01 -1.87
N VAL A 183 -17.31 2.42 -0.84
CA VAL A 183 -16.82 3.16 0.33
C VAL A 183 -16.81 2.23 1.54
N ILE A 184 -15.63 1.97 2.08
CA ILE A 184 -15.43 1.31 3.37
C ILE A 184 -15.12 2.41 4.39
N SER A 185 -15.73 2.40 5.56
CA SER A 185 -15.43 3.47 6.53
C SER A 185 -15.51 3.03 7.98
N LEU A 186 -14.60 3.59 8.79
CA LEU A 186 -14.73 3.64 10.23
C LEU A 186 -15.72 4.76 10.56
N VAL A 187 -16.87 4.38 11.16
CA VAL A 187 -18.05 5.24 11.35
C VAL A 187 -18.33 5.40 12.83
N ASP A 188 -18.16 6.61 13.35
CA ASP A 188 -18.52 6.93 14.73
C ASP A 188 -20.00 7.35 14.83
N THR A 189 -20.49 7.47 16.04
CA THR A 189 -21.90 7.77 16.37
C THR A 189 -22.42 9.12 15.85
N ASN A 190 -21.54 10.02 15.40
CA ASN A 190 -21.88 11.36 14.85
C ASN A 190 -21.98 11.38 13.31
N CYS A 191 -21.68 10.26 12.63
CA CYS A 191 -21.68 10.13 11.19
C CYS A 191 -22.97 9.51 10.63
N ASP A 192 -23.17 9.60 9.32
CA ASP A 192 -24.26 8.91 8.62
C ASP A 192 -23.77 7.56 8.07
N PRO A 193 -24.24 6.42 8.59
CA PRO A 193 -23.77 5.11 8.12
C PRO A 193 -24.24 4.78 6.70
N GLU A 194 -25.27 5.46 6.17
CA GLU A 194 -25.75 5.22 4.81
C GLU A 194 -24.81 5.80 3.73
N GLU A 195 -23.84 6.61 4.13
CA GLU A 195 -22.82 7.15 3.23
C GLU A 195 -21.72 6.13 2.87
N ALA A 196 -21.62 5.00 3.58
CA ALA A 196 -20.67 3.94 3.35
C ALA A 196 -21.34 2.62 2.97
N ASP A 197 -20.75 1.88 2.03
CA ASP A 197 -21.22 0.56 1.62
C ASP A 197 -20.81 -0.51 2.64
N TYR A 198 -19.60 -0.37 3.20
CA TYR A 198 -19.07 -1.22 4.26
C TYR A 198 -18.81 -0.39 5.51
N VAL A 199 -19.78 -0.45 6.41
CA VAL A 199 -19.75 0.32 7.67
C VAL A 199 -19.00 -0.48 8.73
N VAL A 200 -17.97 0.11 9.32
CA VAL A 200 -17.31 -0.41 10.52
C VAL A 200 -17.62 0.54 11.68
N PRO A 201 -18.60 0.23 12.53
CA PRO A 201 -18.92 1.11 13.66
C PRO A 201 -17.77 1.14 14.67
N GLY A 202 -17.31 2.32 15.03
CA GLY A 202 -16.20 2.43 15.99
C GLY A 202 -15.73 3.85 16.21
N ASN A 203 -14.86 3.99 17.21
CA ASN A 203 -14.29 5.25 17.64
C ASN A 203 -13.24 5.75 16.65
N ASP A 204 -13.44 6.92 16.10
CA ASP A 204 -12.50 7.59 15.19
C ASP A 204 -11.65 8.68 15.88
N ASP A 205 -11.84 8.92 17.19
CA ASP A 205 -11.08 9.90 17.99
C ASP A 205 -9.89 9.28 18.72
N ALA A 206 -9.92 7.98 19.00
CA ALA A 206 -8.85 7.30 19.71
C ALA A 206 -7.77 6.78 18.73
N ILE A 207 -6.52 7.19 18.96
CA ILE A 207 -5.36 6.73 18.13
C ILE A 207 -5.28 5.21 18.06
N ARG A 208 -5.49 4.50 19.20
CA ARG A 208 -5.44 3.03 19.26
C ARG A 208 -6.54 2.37 18.45
N SER A 209 -7.76 2.95 18.47
CA SER A 209 -8.88 2.47 17.67
C SER A 209 -8.60 2.62 16.17
N CYS A 210 -8.18 3.81 15.74
CA CYS A 210 -7.81 4.06 14.35
C CYS A 210 -6.70 3.10 13.90
N ASN A 211 -5.62 2.97 14.69
CA ASN A 211 -4.51 2.06 14.36
C ASN A 211 -4.97 0.60 14.21
N LEU A 212 -5.82 0.12 15.10
CA LEU A 212 -6.32 -1.25 15.04
C LEU A 212 -7.13 -1.49 13.77
N ILE A 213 -8.13 -0.64 13.49
CA ILE A 213 -9.02 -0.82 12.34
C ILE A 213 -8.25 -0.65 11.01
N VAL A 214 -7.41 0.39 10.89
CA VAL A 214 -6.58 0.60 9.69
C VAL A 214 -5.65 -0.58 9.44
N ARG A 215 -5.03 -1.14 10.51
CA ARG A 215 -4.18 -2.33 10.43
C ARG A 215 -4.96 -3.54 9.92
N VAL A 216 -6.16 -3.78 10.43
CA VAL A 216 -7.00 -4.91 10.00
C VAL A 216 -7.37 -4.82 8.53
N ILE A 217 -7.76 -3.65 8.06
CA ILE A 217 -8.03 -3.43 6.64
C ILE A 217 -6.77 -3.68 5.79
N ALA A 218 -5.62 -3.20 6.23
CA ALA A 218 -4.34 -3.45 5.57
C ALA A 218 -3.96 -4.94 5.56
N ASP A 219 -4.21 -5.67 6.66
CA ASP A 219 -3.99 -7.12 6.75
C ASP A 219 -4.88 -7.89 5.75
N GLY A 220 -6.12 -7.44 5.54
CA GLY A 220 -7.01 -7.97 4.51
C GLY A 220 -6.42 -7.81 3.10
N ILE A 221 -5.90 -6.62 2.80
CA ILE A 221 -5.24 -6.35 1.51
C ILE A 221 -4.00 -7.22 1.33
N MET A 222 -3.18 -7.35 2.38
CA MET A 222 -1.97 -8.20 2.34
C MET A 222 -2.33 -9.67 2.09
N ALA A 223 -3.37 -10.16 2.77
CA ALA A 223 -3.86 -11.53 2.56
C ALA A 223 -4.34 -11.76 1.12
N GLY A 224 -5.02 -10.77 0.51
CA GLY A 224 -5.46 -10.83 -0.89
C GLY A 224 -4.28 -10.84 -1.86
N LYS A 225 -3.29 -9.96 -1.67
CA LYS A 225 -2.07 -9.93 -2.50
C LYS A 225 -1.28 -11.24 -2.44
N ASN A 226 -1.14 -11.82 -1.24
CA ASN A 226 -0.45 -13.10 -1.08
C ASN A 226 -1.15 -14.24 -1.83
N ARG A 227 -2.49 -14.26 -1.84
CA ARG A 227 -3.26 -15.26 -2.62
C ARG A 227 -3.07 -15.08 -4.12
N ALA A 228 -3.19 -13.85 -4.61
CA ALA A 228 -2.95 -13.55 -6.02
C ALA A 228 -1.55 -14.00 -6.47
N THR A 229 -0.53 -13.77 -5.65
CA THR A 229 0.85 -14.20 -5.95
C THR A 229 0.97 -15.74 -6.01
N VAL A 230 0.31 -16.46 -5.09
CA VAL A 230 0.31 -17.94 -5.09
C VAL A 230 -0.41 -18.47 -6.34
N GLU A 231 -1.58 -17.93 -6.67
CA GLU A 231 -2.32 -18.33 -7.88
C GLU A 231 -1.54 -18.05 -9.17
N GLU A 232 -0.83 -16.91 -9.25
CA GLU A 232 0.04 -16.61 -10.39
C GLU A 232 1.25 -17.56 -10.49
N MET A 233 1.82 -17.98 -9.36
CA MET A 233 2.91 -18.95 -9.34
C MET A 233 2.43 -20.35 -9.75
N GLU A 234 1.27 -20.76 -9.27
CA GLU A 234 0.65 -22.05 -9.63
C GLU A 234 0.27 -22.09 -11.12
N ALA A 235 -0.28 -20.99 -11.65
CA ALA A 235 -0.61 -20.87 -13.06
C ALA A 235 0.64 -20.96 -13.96
N LYS A 236 1.72 -20.27 -13.59
CA LYS A 236 3.00 -20.36 -14.33
C LYS A 236 3.62 -21.75 -14.28
N ALA A 237 3.58 -22.40 -13.11
CA ALA A 237 4.08 -23.76 -12.98
C ALA A 237 3.29 -24.75 -13.85
N ALA A 238 1.97 -24.59 -13.93
CA ALA A 238 1.12 -25.40 -14.80
C ALA A 238 1.36 -25.13 -16.29
N GLU A 239 1.63 -23.88 -16.68
CA GLU A 239 2.02 -23.52 -18.06
C GLU A 239 3.40 -24.12 -18.43
N GLU A 240 4.38 -24.06 -17.54
CA GLU A 240 5.69 -24.66 -17.75
C GLU A 240 5.62 -26.19 -17.86
N GLU A 241 4.79 -26.84 -17.02
CA GLU A 241 4.58 -28.28 -17.07
C GLU A 241 3.88 -28.70 -18.38
N SER A 242 2.89 -27.93 -18.84
CA SER A 242 2.22 -28.18 -20.12
C SER A 242 3.14 -27.99 -21.33
N ALA A 243 4.00 -26.93 -21.27
CA ALA A 243 4.98 -26.68 -22.32
C ALA A 243 6.10 -27.75 -22.36
N ALA A 244 6.47 -28.31 -21.21
CA ALA A 244 7.41 -29.43 -21.13
C ALA A 244 6.82 -30.76 -21.67
N ALA A 245 5.48 -30.92 -21.54
CA ALA A 245 4.79 -32.11 -22.07
C ALA A 245 4.55 -32.05 -23.58
N GLU A 246 4.57 -30.88 -24.21
CA GLU A 246 4.42 -30.67 -25.65
C GLU A 246 5.75 -30.68 -26.45
N ALA A 247 6.91 -30.84 -25.80
CA ALA A 247 8.17 -30.95 -26.51
C ALA A 247 8.17 -32.23 -27.37
N PRO A 248 8.36 -32.14 -28.71
CA PRO A 248 8.31 -33.31 -29.57
C PRO A 248 9.50 -34.24 -29.25
N VAL A 249 9.15 -35.46 -28.90
CA VAL A 249 10.10 -36.57 -28.82
C VAL A 249 10.63 -36.78 -30.25
N SER A 250 11.83 -36.33 -30.53
CA SER A 250 12.52 -36.66 -31.77
C SER A 250 12.84 -38.14 -31.76
N ASP A 251 12.17 -38.85 -32.62
CA ASP A 251 12.36 -40.25 -32.98
C ASP A 251 13.75 -40.40 -33.60
N GLU A 252 14.74 -40.83 -32.83
CA GLU A 252 16.00 -41.35 -33.35
C GLU A 252 15.92 -42.87 -33.46
N ALA A 253 15.73 -43.33 -34.70
CA ALA A 253 15.81 -44.73 -35.08
C ALA A 253 17.25 -45.29 -34.95
N PRO A 254 17.42 -46.59 -34.64
CA PRO A 254 18.69 -47.15 -34.27
C PRO A 254 19.52 -47.54 -35.49
N VAL A 255 20.80 -47.14 -35.49
CA VAL A 255 21.80 -47.73 -36.42
C VAL A 255 22.79 -48.52 -35.59
N SER A 256 22.84 -49.82 -35.88
CA SER A 256 23.75 -50.85 -35.34
C SER A 256 25.16 -50.84 -36.00
N PRO A 257 26.15 -51.67 -35.54
CA PRO A 257 27.51 -51.22 -35.27
C PRO A 257 28.59 -51.84 -36.17
N GLU A 258 29.83 -51.41 -35.90
CA GLU A 258 31.16 -52.05 -36.15
C GLU A 258 31.92 -51.71 -37.44
N PRO A 259 33.30 -51.92 -37.50
CA PRO A 259 34.26 -52.12 -36.40
C PRO A 259 35.63 -51.35 -36.53
N VAL A 260 36.27 -51.23 -35.35
CA VAL A 260 37.75 -51.37 -35.08
C VAL A 260 38.79 -50.90 -36.10
N VAL A 261 39.65 -49.95 -35.69
CA VAL A 261 41.14 -50.08 -35.72
C VAL A 261 41.77 -48.99 -34.85
N SER A 262 42.51 -49.38 -33.82
CA SER A 262 43.59 -48.61 -33.16
C SER A 262 44.89 -48.86 -33.95
N PRO A 263 46.05 -48.18 -33.86
CA PRO A 263 46.63 -47.70 -32.57
C PRO A 263 47.41 -46.37 -32.65
N GLU A 264 47.61 -45.79 -31.47
CA GLU A 264 48.72 -45.04 -30.85
C GLU A 264 50.00 -44.66 -31.68
N PRO A 265 50.96 -43.79 -31.15
CA PRO A 265 50.97 -42.87 -30.03
C PRO A 265 51.74 -41.53 -30.24
N ALA A 266 51.74 -40.68 -29.18
CA ALA A 266 52.80 -39.77 -28.71
C ALA A 266 53.05 -38.43 -29.42
N VAL A 267 53.11 -37.36 -28.68
CA VAL A 267 54.22 -36.63 -28.03
C VAL A 267 53.65 -35.37 -27.35
N VAL A 268 53.68 -35.26 -26.09
CA VAL A 268 54.42 -34.46 -25.11
C VAL A 268 54.98 -33.14 -25.63
N GLU A 269 54.55 -32.02 -24.96
CA GLU A 269 55.35 -30.87 -24.52
C GLU A 269 54.36 -29.84 -24.00
N GLU A 270 54.36 -29.64 -22.76
CA GLU A 270 55.13 -28.84 -21.80
C GLU A 270 54.53 -27.45 -21.54
N SER A 271 54.06 -27.28 -20.34
CA SER A 271 53.89 -25.99 -19.60
C SER A 271 55.28 -25.53 -19.15
N PRO A 272 55.54 -24.44 -18.50
CA PRO A 272 54.84 -23.32 -17.88
C PRO A 272 55.57 -21.96 -18.06
N PRO A 273 55.70 -20.95 -17.17
CA PRO A 273 55.10 -20.67 -15.87
C PRO A 273 54.65 -19.21 -15.62
N VAL A 274 53.86 -19.03 -14.59
CA VAL A 274 53.85 -18.10 -13.44
C VAL A 274 54.68 -16.81 -13.51
N ALA A 275 54.03 -15.71 -13.16
CA ALA A 275 54.51 -14.57 -12.31
C ALA A 275 53.27 -13.81 -11.80
N GLU A 276 52.85 -13.93 -10.56
CA GLU A 276 53.33 -13.31 -9.31
C GLU A 276 53.31 -11.77 -9.30
N GLU A 277 52.51 -11.27 -8.38
CA GLU A 277 52.23 -9.97 -7.74
C GLU A 277 53.42 -8.98 -7.67
N PRO A 278 53.24 -7.67 -7.30
CA PRO A 278 52.83 -7.35 -5.93
C PRO A 278 51.95 -6.09 -5.76
N ALA A 279 51.31 -6.01 -4.59
CA ALA A 279 50.76 -4.80 -3.97
C ALA A 279 51.89 -3.91 -3.44
N PRO A 280 51.63 -2.60 -3.19
CA PRO A 280 52.09 -2.01 -1.95
C PRO A 280 50.99 -1.21 -1.23
N GLU A 281 50.85 -1.54 0.03
CA GLU A 281 51.22 -0.77 1.25
C GLU A 281 50.62 0.62 1.45
N ALA A 282 50.02 0.73 2.63
CA ALA A 282 49.50 1.87 3.34
C ALA A 282 50.52 2.97 3.63
N VAL A 283 50.06 4.21 3.64
CA VAL A 283 50.65 5.26 4.45
C VAL A 283 49.57 5.97 5.25
N ILE A 284 49.72 5.83 6.55
CA ILE A 284 49.07 6.58 7.62
C ILE A 284 49.81 7.88 7.76
N GLU A 285 49.13 9.00 7.86
CA GLU A 285 49.64 10.15 8.57
C GLU A 285 48.53 10.93 9.27
N ASP A 286 48.62 10.86 10.59
CA ASP A 286 47.96 11.70 11.59
C ASP A 286 48.24 13.18 11.39
N LYS A 287 47.26 14.01 11.68
CA LYS A 287 47.44 15.25 12.51
C LYS A 287 46.11 15.93 12.81
N GLU A 288 45.65 15.81 14.03
CA GLU A 288 45.00 16.85 14.84
C GLU A 288 46.10 17.80 15.44
N PRO A 289 45.74 18.88 16.16
CA PRO A 289 44.57 19.75 16.22
C PRO A 289 44.88 21.25 16.28
N ALA A 290 43.87 22.08 16.66
CA ALA A 290 43.90 23.40 17.31
C ALA A 290 43.73 24.66 16.41
N GLN A 291 42.68 25.36 16.52
CA GLN A 291 42.16 26.40 17.42
C GLN A 291 40.73 26.81 17.01
#